data_e83e72d47a740d38377b59600eb06221
#
_entry.id   e83e72d47a740d38377b59600eb06221
#
_cell.length_a   1.000
_cell.length_b   1.000
_cell.length_c   1.000
_cell.angle_alpha   90.00
_cell.angle_beta   90.00
_cell.angle_gamma   90.00
#
_symmetry.space_group_name_H-M   'P 1'
#
loop_
_entity.id
_entity.type
_entity.pdbx_description
1 polymer ?
#
loop_
_entity_poly.entity_id
_entity_poly.type
_entity_poly.pdbx_seq_one_letter_code
_entity_poly.pdbx_strand_id
1 'polypeptide(L)'
;MGRAEWRKSMSRASCLCGDVTWDLEGPYVFMHHCHCGRCRKAHGTPFATYIGAAEDGFRLHGAARVTAWAPQPGVSRSFCSRCGSIVPGATFGGLVFAPAGNFDDDPGERPADHIFVASKAPWYAIADSLPRFDAYPPGVDAVVLPDPPRSPARTGVTRGSCLCGAVAFEIDGPPLLARNCHCGRCRKARSAAHASNMAVPADHLRFTSGGDDLITYKVPEADRFAQTFCRVCGSSMPCVYRARGIAVVPMGALDDPPGVTPACHIFVASRAPWFTIADDLPQHDEYPPDA
;
A
#
# COMPACT_ATOMS: atom_id res chain seq x y z
N MET A 1 -9.19 27.58 32.30
CA MET A 1 -8.48 26.65 31.40
C MET A 1 -9.13 26.75 30.05
N GLY A 2 -8.49 27.45 29.11
CA GLY A 2 -9.01 27.67 27.76
C GLY A 2 -9.05 26.35 27.00
N ARG A 3 -10.19 26.05 26.41
CA ARG A 3 -10.28 24.99 25.40
C ARG A 3 -9.36 25.42 24.23
N ALA A 4 -8.34 24.66 23.94
CA ALA A 4 -7.59 24.83 22.71
C ALA A 4 -8.62 24.73 21.57
N GLU A 5 -8.81 25.81 20.82
CA GLU A 5 -9.56 25.77 19.57
C GLU A 5 -8.77 24.88 18.61
N TRP A 6 -9.19 23.64 18.49
CA TRP A 6 -8.69 22.72 17.47
C TRP A 6 -9.06 23.33 16.11
N ARG A 7 -8.06 23.88 15.42
CA ARG A 7 -8.27 24.30 14.03
C ARG A 7 -8.71 23.07 13.26
N LYS A 8 -9.93 23.10 12.76
CA LYS A 8 -10.40 22.08 11.81
C LYS A 8 -9.48 22.12 10.59
N SER A 9 -8.58 21.15 10.48
CA SER A 9 -7.73 21.02 9.31
C SER A 9 -8.51 20.23 8.25
N MET A 10 -8.67 20.82 7.08
CA MET A 10 -9.21 20.14 5.92
C MET A 10 -8.05 19.58 5.11
N SER A 11 -7.96 18.27 4.99
CA SER A 11 -6.95 17.60 4.16
C SER A 11 -7.58 17.05 2.90
N ARG A 12 -6.93 17.30 1.77
CA ARG A 12 -7.35 16.79 0.46
C ARG A 12 -6.50 15.60 0.06
N ALA A 13 -7.13 14.65 -0.61
CA ALA A 13 -6.45 13.46 -1.11
C ALA A 13 -7.01 13.01 -2.46
N SER A 14 -6.21 12.28 -3.21
CA SER A 14 -6.59 11.78 -4.53
C SER A 14 -5.97 10.42 -4.85
N CYS A 15 -6.66 9.63 -5.65
CA CYS A 15 -6.09 8.44 -6.28
C CYS A 15 -5.03 8.83 -7.32
N LEU A 16 -4.26 7.86 -7.81
CA LEU A 16 -3.18 8.10 -8.78
C LEU A 16 -3.63 8.81 -10.06
N CYS A 17 -4.82 8.50 -10.58
CA CYS A 17 -5.32 9.11 -11.81
C CYS A 17 -6.14 10.39 -11.59
N GLY A 18 -6.44 10.76 -10.34
CA GLY A 18 -7.23 11.93 -10.00
C GLY A 18 -8.76 11.77 -10.14
N ASP A 19 -9.27 10.66 -10.70
CA ASP A 19 -10.71 10.46 -10.91
C ASP A 19 -11.49 10.28 -9.60
N VAL A 20 -10.82 9.82 -8.53
CA VAL A 20 -11.39 9.72 -7.18
C VAL A 20 -10.61 10.64 -6.27
N THR A 21 -11.29 11.60 -5.67
CA THR A 21 -10.72 12.52 -4.69
C THR A 21 -11.59 12.55 -3.43
N TRP A 22 -11.02 12.99 -2.32
CA TRP A 22 -11.79 13.20 -1.10
C TRP A 22 -11.21 14.30 -0.24
N ASP A 23 -12.10 14.90 0.53
CA ASP A 23 -11.76 15.84 1.57
C ASP A 23 -12.02 15.16 2.93
N LEU A 24 -11.13 15.38 3.89
CA LEU A 24 -11.21 14.81 5.23
C LEU A 24 -10.96 15.92 6.25
N GLU A 25 -11.96 16.15 7.11
CA GLU A 25 -11.91 17.15 8.17
C GLU A 25 -11.45 16.52 9.49
N GLY A 26 -10.46 17.11 10.15
CA GLY A 26 -10.08 16.73 11.52
C GLY A 26 -11.07 17.26 12.59
N PRO A 27 -10.92 16.88 13.85
CA PRO A 27 -9.78 16.15 14.38
C PRO A 27 -9.74 14.69 13.94
N TYR A 28 -8.53 14.16 13.75
CA TYR A 28 -8.33 12.75 13.43
C TYR A 28 -8.33 11.92 14.70
N VAL A 29 -8.91 10.71 14.62
CA VAL A 29 -9.07 9.80 15.76
C VAL A 29 -7.81 8.97 15.98
N PHE A 30 -7.16 8.58 14.87
CA PHE A 30 -5.92 7.82 14.90
C PHE A 30 -5.15 7.97 13.58
N MET A 31 -3.86 7.65 13.63
CA MET A 31 -3.03 7.33 12.48
C MET A 31 -2.13 6.14 12.82
N HIS A 32 -2.25 5.03 12.09
CA HIS A 32 -1.57 3.76 12.36
C HIS A 32 -0.80 3.24 11.17
N HIS A 33 0.33 2.57 11.44
CA HIS A 33 0.97 1.65 10.50
C HIS A 33 0.44 0.23 10.71
N CYS A 34 -0.32 -0.30 9.75
CA CYS A 34 -0.91 -1.64 9.82
C CYS A 34 -0.10 -2.66 9.05
N HIS A 35 0.43 -3.69 9.74
CA HIS A 35 1.28 -4.74 9.16
C HIS A 35 0.55 -6.03 8.81
N CYS A 36 -0.78 -6.12 8.98
CA CYS A 36 -1.51 -7.35 8.69
C CYS A 36 -1.36 -7.78 7.22
N GLY A 37 -1.42 -9.09 6.96
CA GLY A 37 -1.28 -9.64 5.61
C GLY A 37 -2.30 -9.10 4.61
N ARG A 38 -3.50 -8.74 5.08
CA ARG A 38 -4.54 -8.13 4.23
C ARG A 38 -4.13 -6.74 3.73
N CYS A 39 -3.61 -5.88 4.61
CA CYS A 39 -3.13 -4.55 4.24
C CYS A 39 -1.90 -4.65 3.34
N ARG A 40 -0.93 -5.53 3.67
CA ARG A 40 0.25 -5.75 2.82
C ARG A 40 -0.13 -6.13 1.39
N LYS A 41 -1.03 -7.11 1.22
CA LYS A 41 -1.47 -7.56 -0.12
C LYS A 41 -2.27 -6.50 -0.86
N ALA A 42 -3.21 -5.81 -0.20
CA ALA A 42 -4.00 -4.77 -0.84
C ALA A 42 -3.11 -3.64 -1.39
N HIS A 43 -2.16 -3.17 -0.59
CA HIS A 43 -1.29 -2.05 -0.94
C HIS A 43 -0.02 -2.49 -1.70
N GLY A 44 0.40 -3.74 -1.60
CA GLY A 44 1.66 -4.23 -2.19
C GLY A 44 2.91 -3.68 -1.49
N THR A 45 2.81 -3.34 -0.19
CA THR A 45 3.82 -2.66 0.62
C THR A 45 4.07 -3.42 1.93
N PRO A 46 5.11 -3.10 2.72
CA PRO A 46 5.36 -3.78 4.00
C PRO A 46 4.26 -3.51 5.04
N PHE A 47 3.62 -2.36 4.95
CA PHE A 47 2.51 -1.92 5.80
C PHE A 47 1.64 -0.92 5.05
N ALA A 48 0.42 -0.72 5.51
CA ALA A 48 -0.43 0.39 5.10
C ALA A 48 -0.51 1.41 6.23
N THR A 49 -0.68 2.69 5.90
CA THR A 49 -0.94 3.75 6.88
C THR A 49 -2.32 4.30 6.66
N TYR A 50 -3.13 4.29 7.71
CA TYR A 50 -4.49 4.81 7.69
C TYR A 50 -4.67 5.93 8.70
N ILE A 51 -5.44 6.94 8.30
CA ILE A 51 -5.99 7.96 9.20
C ILE A 51 -7.46 7.65 9.39
N GLY A 52 -7.92 7.64 10.65
CA GLY A 52 -9.33 7.55 11.03
C GLY A 52 -9.89 8.92 11.35
N ALA A 53 -11.06 9.24 10.78
CA ALA A 53 -11.80 10.46 11.07
C ALA A 53 -13.29 10.18 11.16
N ALA A 54 -14.06 11.09 11.76
CA ALA A 54 -15.49 10.99 11.79
C ALA A 54 -16.10 11.08 10.38
N GLU A 55 -17.11 10.28 10.10
CA GLU A 55 -17.71 10.18 8.76
C GLU A 55 -18.42 11.45 8.31
N ASP A 56 -18.91 12.28 9.24
CA ASP A 56 -19.55 13.55 8.93
C ASP A 56 -18.59 14.60 8.36
N GLY A 57 -17.28 14.47 8.67
CA GLY A 57 -16.20 15.27 8.10
C GLY A 57 -15.66 14.76 6.76
N PHE A 58 -16.19 13.67 6.20
CA PHE A 58 -15.72 13.05 4.98
C PHE A 58 -16.58 13.41 3.77
N ARG A 59 -15.93 13.75 2.65
CA ARG A 59 -16.60 14.01 1.37
C ARG A 59 -15.85 13.27 0.26
N LEU A 60 -16.52 12.33 -0.41
CA LEU A 60 -15.98 11.57 -1.54
C LEU A 60 -16.48 12.15 -2.87
N HIS A 61 -15.56 12.35 -3.80
CA HIS A 61 -15.83 12.77 -5.17
C HIS A 61 -15.41 11.67 -6.15
N GLY A 62 -16.11 11.54 -7.27
CA GLY A 62 -15.80 10.50 -8.26
C GLY A 62 -16.24 9.10 -7.86
N ALA A 63 -17.30 8.96 -7.07
CA ALA A 63 -17.81 7.68 -6.56
C ALA A 63 -18.10 6.65 -7.67
N ALA A 64 -18.46 7.08 -8.89
CA ALA A 64 -18.67 6.20 -10.05
C ALA A 64 -17.40 5.41 -10.48
N ARG A 65 -16.23 5.83 -10.03
CA ARG A 65 -14.95 5.15 -10.25
C ARG A 65 -14.51 4.28 -9.06
N VAL A 66 -15.30 4.21 -8.01
CA VAL A 66 -14.97 3.38 -6.85
C VAL A 66 -15.58 1.99 -7.03
N THR A 67 -14.72 0.99 -6.94
CA THR A 67 -15.11 -0.43 -6.87
C THR A 67 -14.86 -0.92 -5.45
N ALA A 68 -15.86 -1.59 -4.86
CA ALA A 68 -15.74 -2.23 -3.56
C ALA A 68 -15.62 -3.75 -3.72
N TRP A 69 -14.65 -4.34 -3.07
CA TRP A 69 -14.54 -5.77 -2.85
C TRP A 69 -14.91 -6.08 -1.41
N ALA A 70 -15.99 -6.81 -1.22
CA ALA A 70 -16.56 -7.16 0.09
C ALA A 70 -16.87 -8.66 0.14
N PRO A 71 -15.88 -9.52 0.47
CA PRO A 71 -16.03 -10.98 0.42
C PRO A 71 -16.94 -11.53 1.52
N GLN A 72 -17.11 -10.79 2.62
CA GLN A 72 -17.95 -11.15 3.76
C GLN A 72 -18.36 -9.90 4.55
N PRO A 73 -19.39 -9.95 5.38
CA PRO A 73 -19.79 -8.85 6.24
C PRO A 73 -18.62 -8.34 7.10
N GLY A 74 -18.49 -7.02 7.23
CA GLY A 74 -17.43 -6.36 7.99
C GLY A 74 -16.06 -6.33 7.30
N VAL A 75 -15.91 -6.90 6.10
CA VAL A 75 -14.67 -6.85 5.32
C VAL A 75 -14.91 -6.14 4.01
N SER A 76 -14.36 -4.96 3.86
CA SER A 76 -14.45 -4.21 2.61
C SER A 76 -13.09 -3.59 2.26
N ARG A 77 -12.80 -3.53 0.98
CA ARG A 77 -11.73 -2.73 0.38
C ARG A 77 -12.27 -2.02 -0.83
N SER A 78 -12.06 -0.71 -0.87
CA SER A 78 -12.47 0.11 -2.01
C SER A 78 -11.24 0.60 -2.75
N PHE A 79 -11.33 0.64 -4.07
CA PHE A 79 -10.24 1.07 -4.94
C PHE A 79 -10.78 1.80 -6.17
N CYS A 80 -9.94 2.64 -6.77
CA CYS A 80 -10.26 3.27 -8.04
C CYS A 80 -10.23 2.23 -9.17
N SER A 81 -11.35 2.04 -9.88
CA SER A 81 -11.46 1.08 -10.98
C SER A 81 -10.53 1.36 -12.16
N ARG A 82 -10.02 2.61 -12.29
CA ARG A 82 -9.11 3.02 -13.36
C ARG A 82 -7.64 2.79 -13.05
N CYS A 83 -7.19 3.17 -11.83
CA CYS A 83 -5.76 3.16 -11.50
C CYS A 83 -5.38 2.19 -10.35
N GLY A 84 -6.33 1.53 -9.70
CA GLY A 84 -6.08 0.55 -8.65
C GLY A 84 -5.67 1.13 -7.29
N SER A 85 -5.55 2.47 -7.14
CA SER A 85 -5.30 3.08 -5.84
C SER A 85 -6.37 2.68 -4.84
N ILE A 86 -5.99 2.23 -3.65
CA ILE A 86 -6.92 2.02 -2.55
C ILE A 86 -7.48 3.39 -2.13
N VAL A 87 -8.79 3.46 -1.97
CA VAL A 87 -9.50 4.69 -1.59
C VAL A 87 -10.38 4.42 -0.37
N PRO A 88 -10.84 5.44 0.36
CA PRO A 88 -11.80 5.24 1.43
C PRO A 88 -13.05 4.52 0.91
N GLY A 89 -13.55 3.58 1.72
CA GLY A 89 -14.73 2.78 1.40
C GLY A 89 -15.87 3.04 2.38
N ALA A 90 -16.60 1.97 2.71
CA ALA A 90 -17.65 2.02 3.71
C ALA A 90 -17.09 2.47 5.07
N THR A 91 -17.85 3.29 5.77
CA THR A 91 -17.57 3.71 7.13
C THR A 91 -17.82 2.55 8.10
N PHE A 92 -17.10 2.57 9.22
CA PHE A 92 -17.25 1.54 10.25
C PHE A 92 -17.26 2.22 11.62
N GLY A 93 -18.31 1.97 12.39
CA GLY A 93 -18.48 2.60 13.70
C GLY A 93 -18.50 4.13 13.66
N GLY A 94 -19.05 4.74 12.59
CA GLY A 94 -19.09 6.20 12.41
C GLY A 94 -17.75 6.80 12.00
N LEU A 95 -16.75 5.95 11.63
CA LEU A 95 -15.44 6.39 11.19
C LEU A 95 -15.18 6.02 9.73
N VAL A 96 -14.48 6.90 9.02
CA VAL A 96 -13.86 6.63 7.74
C VAL A 96 -12.38 6.30 7.95
N PHE A 97 -11.88 5.35 7.18
CA PHE A 97 -10.46 4.94 7.17
C PHE A 97 -9.84 5.40 5.86
N ALA A 98 -9.08 6.48 5.89
CA ALA A 98 -8.45 7.05 4.71
C ALA A 98 -6.98 6.60 4.60
N PRO A 99 -6.57 6.02 3.44
CA PRO A 99 -5.17 5.65 3.22
C PRO A 99 -4.30 6.90 3.15
N ALA A 100 -3.29 6.99 4.01
CA ALA A 100 -2.48 8.20 4.18
C ALA A 100 -1.57 8.50 2.97
N GLY A 101 -1.19 7.50 2.18
CA GLY A 101 -0.36 7.68 0.99
C GLY A 101 -1.00 8.51 -0.13
N ASN A 102 -2.30 8.74 -0.06
CA ASN A 102 -3.06 9.50 -1.06
C ASN A 102 -3.19 10.99 -0.76
N PHE A 103 -2.85 11.44 0.45
CA PHE A 103 -2.94 12.87 0.77
C PHE A 103 -2.02 13.69 -0.15
N ASP A 104 -2.57 14.79 -0.67
CA ASP A 104 -1.87 15.71 -1.56
C ASP A 104 -0.90 16.58 -0.76
N ASP A 105 -1.33 17.00 0.45
CA ASP A 105 -0.58 17.82 1.38
C ASP A 105 -0.32 17.08 2.71
N ASP A 106 0.33 17.74 3.65
CA ASP A 106 0.52 17.24 5.01
C ASP A 106 -0.83 17.30 5.77
N PRO A 107 -1.36 16.16 6.22
CA PRO A 107 -2.59 16.15 7.02
C PRO A 107 -2.41 16.76 8.42
N GLY A 108 -1.19 17.08 8.83
CA GLY A 108 -0.89 17.60 10.16
C GLY A 108 -0.85 16.54 11.27
N GLU A 109 -1.04 15.27 10.91
CA GLU A 109 -1.03 14.14 11.83
C GLU A 109 0.17 13.23 11.55
N ARG A 110 0.57 12.45 12.55
CA ARG A 110 1.70 11.50 12.46
C ARG A 110 1.27 10.13 12.97
N PRO A 111 1.85 9.04 12.42
CA PRO A 111 1.60 7.70 12.93
C PRO A 111 1.96 7.61 14.41
N ALA A 112 1.04 7.07 15.22
CA ALA A 112 1.20 6.93 16.66
C ALA A 112 1.77 5.56 17.05
N ASP A 113 1.59 4.55 16.20
CA ASP A 113 1.96 3.17 16.51
C ASP A 113 1.99 2.27 15.28
N HIS A 114 2.46 1.03 15.51
CA HIS A 114 2.38 -0.11 14.60
C HIS A 114 1.40 -1.14 15.13
N ILE A 115 0.41 -1.53 14.32
CA ILE A 115 -0.55 -2.58 14.66
C ILE A 115 -0.33 -3.81 13.78
N PHE A 116 -0.72 -4.99 14.31
CA PHE A 116 -0.57 -6.29 13.64
C PHE A 116 0.88 -6.66 13.34
N VAL A 117 1.81 -6.34 14.25
CA VAL A 117 3.24 -6.63 14.04
C VAL A 117 3.54 -8.13 14.05
N ALA A 118 2.69 -8.97 14.66
CA ALA A 118 2.78 -10.43 14.59
C ALA A 118 2.68 -10.95 13.14
N SER A 119 1.98 -10.22 12.24
CA SER A 119 1.83 -10.53 10.81
C SER A 119 2.82 -9.79 9.91
N LYS A 120 3.77 -9.07 10.47
CA LYS A 120 4.76 -8.25 9.73
C LYS A 120 5.51 -9.09 8.70
N ALA A 121 5.77 -8.48 7.53
CA ALA A 121 6.60 -9.11 6.50
C ALA A 121 8.00 -9.43 7.04
N PRO A 122 8.53 -10.65 6.82
CA PRO A 122 9.84 -11.05 7.35
C PRO A 122 11.01 -10.26 6.77
N TRP A 123 10.84 -9.68 5.59
CA TRP A 123 11.82 -8.86 4.89
C TRP A 123 11.80 -7.37 5.28
N TYR A 124 10.88 -6.96 6.17
CA TYR A 124 10.78 -5.59 6.65
C TYR A 124 11.15 -5.49 8.13
N ALA A 125 12.05 -4.58 8.48
CA ALA A 125 12.39 -4.22 9.85
C ALA A 125 11.67 -2.91 10.24
N ILE A 126 11.07 -2.87 11.43
CA ILE A 126 10.58 -1.62 12.04
C ILE A 126 11.76 -1.00 12.76
N ALA A 127 12.22 0.15 12.28
CA ALA A 127 13.43 0.81 12.80
C ALA A 127 13.14 2.00 13.73
N ASP A 128 11.89 2.51 13.72
CA ASP A 128 11.49 3.58 14.62
C ASP A 128 11.15 3.08 16.03
N SER A 129 10.87 4.01 16.94
CA SER A 129 10.56 3.76 18.35
C SER A 129 9.06 3.79 18.68
N LEU A 130 8.18 3.85 17.69
CA LEU A 130 6.74 3.87 17.94
C LEU A 130 6.27 2.60 18.66
N PRO A 131 5.24 2.67 19.49
CA PRO A 131 4.60 1.53 20.11
C PRO A 131 4.24 0.44 19.09
N ARG A 132 4.38 -0.82 19.48
CA ARG A 132 4.15 -1.99 18.61
C ARG A 132 3.16 -2.92 19.27
N PHE A 133 2.08 -3.25 18.55
CA PHE A 133 1.03 -4.13 19.03
C PHE A 133 0.88 -5.32 18.08
N ASP A 134 0.79 -6.52 18.66
CA ASP A 134 0.62 -7.77 17.89
C ASP A 134 -0.70 -7.81 17.14
N ALA A 135 -1.73 -7.10 17.63
CA ALA A 135 -3.02 -6.88 16.99
C ALA A 135 -3.41 -5.40 17.13
N TYR A 136 -4.60 -5.11 17.66
CA TYR A 136 -5.02 -3.74 18.01
C TYR A 136 -4.40 -3.26 19.32
N PRO A 137 -4.28 -1.92 19.53
CA PRO A 137 -3.91 -1.36 20.82
C PRO A 137 -4.92 -1.74 21.93
N PRO A 138 -4.50 -1.71 23.21
CA PRO A 138 -5.41 -1.89 24.32
C PRO A 138 -6.61 -0.94 24.27
N GLY A 139 -7.81 -1.44 24.58
CA GLY A 139 -9.05 -0.66 24.56
C GLY A 139 -9.75 -0.59 23.19
N VAL A 140 -9.17 -1.14 22.14
CA VAL A 140 -9.84 -1.28 20.84
C VAL A 140 -10.51 -2.65 20.78
N ASP A 141 -11.84 -2.67 20.91
CA ASP A 141 -12.66 -3.88 20.78
C ASP A 141 -13.09 -4.04 19.31
N ALA A 142 -12.25 -4.69 18.52
CA ALA A 142 -12.52 -4.95 17.11
C ALA A 142 -12.10 -6.37 16.73
N VAL A 143 -12.84 -6.96 15.77
CA VAL A 143 -12.58 -8.33 15.32
C VAL A 143 -11.23 -8.41 14.60
N VAL A 144 -10.35 -9.29 15.09
CA VAL A 144 -9.11 -9.63 14.41
C VAL A 144 -9.42 -10.62 13.28
N LEU A 145 -9.27 -10.17 12.05
CA LEU A 145 -9.45 -11.03 10.89
C LEU A 145 -8.16 -11.82 10.62
N PRO A 146 -8.26 -13.12 10.28
CA PRO A 146 -7.09 -13.91 9.91
C PRO A 146 -6.40 -13.34 8.67
N ASP A 147 -5.10 -13.57 8.56
CA ASP A 147 -4.36 -13.28 7.33
C ASP A 147 -4.95 -14.07 6.15
N PRO A 148 -4.81 -13.57 4.91
CA PRO A 148 -5.25 -14.29 3.74
C PRO A 148 -4.60 -15.68 3.66
N PRO A 149 -5.32 -16.71 3.22
CA PRO A 149 -4.75 -18.03 3.05
C PRO A 149 -3.59 -17.99 2.05
N ARG A 150 -2.57 -18.80 2.31
CA ARG A 150 -1.40 -18.96 1.44
C ARG A 150 -1.40 -20.38 0.88
N SER A 151 -1.08 -20.52 -0.40
CA SER A 151 -0.84 -21.83 -0.99
C SER A 151 0.37 -22.51 -0.33
N PRO A 152 0.45 -23.84 -0.25
CA PRO A 152 1.62 -24.55 0.25
C PRO A 152 2.90 -24.13 -0.48
N ALA A 153 4.00 -23.96 0.26
CA ALA A 153 5.29 -23.57 -0.31
C ALA A 153 5.77 -24.56 -1.38
N ARG A 154 6.44 -24.06 -2.42
CA ARG A 154 7.11 -24.85 -3.44
C ARG A 154 8.59 -24.54 -3.45
N THR A 155 9.42 -25.58 -3.48
CA THR A 155 10.87 -25.42 -3.54
C THR A 155 11.28 -24.79 -4.88
N GLY A 156 12.21 -23.84 -4.85
CA GLY A 156 12.83 -23.24 -6.05
C GLY A 156 12.07 -22.06 -6.66
N VAL A 157 10.89 -21.70 -6.14
CA VAL A 157 10.11 -20.54 -6.64
C VAL A 157 9.66 -19.64 -5.49
N THR A 158 9.59 -18.34 -5.76
CA THR A 158 8.95 -17.36 -4.85
C THR A 158 7.54 -17.06 -5.39
N ARG A 159 6.52 -17.29 -4.58
CA ARG A 159 5.11 -17.10 -4.96
C ARG A 159 4.56 -15.81 -4.45
N GLY A 160 3.53 -15.34 -5.14
CA GLY A 160 2.74 -14.22 -4.70
C GLY A 160 1.32 -14.29 -5.24
N SER A 161 0.41 -13.55 -4.60
CA SER A 161 -1.00 -13.50 -4.99
C SER A 161 -1.65 -12.19 -4.56
N CYS A 162 -2.78 -11.87 -5.20
CA CYS A 162 -3.64 -10.77 -4.76
C CYS A 162 -4.42 -11.14 -3.49
N LEU A 163 -5.03 -10.15 -2.85
CA LEU A 163 -5.79 -10.34 -1.61
C LEU A 163 -6.96 -11.31 -1.73
N CYS A 164 -7.66 -11.33 -2.88
CA CYS A 164 -8.80 -12.23 -3.10
C CYS A 164 -8.40 -13.61 -3.64
N GLY A 165 -7.12 -13.82 -3.99
CA GLY A 165 -6.63 -15.08 -4.55
C GLY A 165 -6.92 -15.31 -6.04
N ALA A 166 -7.67 -14.43 -6.72
CA ALA A 166 -7.99 -14.58 -8.14
C ALA A 166 -6.74 -14.56 -9.03
N VAL A 167 -5.76 -13.71 -8.68
CA VAL A 167 -4.49 -13.61 -9.39
C VAL A 167 -3.38 -14.20 -8.52
N ALA A 168 -2.60 -15.11 -9.11
CA ALA A 168 -1.40 -15.67 -8.49
C ALA A 168 -0.24 -15.70 -9.49
N PHE A 169 0.99 -15.65 -8.99
CA PHE A 169 2.20 -15.66 -9.78
C PHE A 169 3.34 -16.41 -9.07
N GLU A 170 4.29 -16.85 -9.86
CA GLU A 170 5.55 -17.45 -9.42
C GLU A 170 6.74 -16.73 -10.04
N ILE A 171 7.82 -16.67 -9.29
CA ILE A 171 9.11 -16.12 -9.73
C ILE A 171 10.13 -17.24 -9.60
N ASP A 172 10.77 -17.56 -10.72
CA ASP A 172 11.81 -18.58 -10.84
C ASP A 172 13.17 -17.89 -10.96
N GLY A 173 13.96 -17.95 -9.91
CA GLY A 173 15.29 -17.35 -9.85
C GLY A 173 15.41 -16.10 -8.98
N PRO A 174 16.63 -15.57 -8.88
CA PRO A 174 16.94 -14.47 -7.97
C PRO A 174 16.42 -13.11 -8.49
N PRO A 175 16.03 -12.21 -7.58
CA PRO A 175 15.74 -10.84 -7.96
C PRO A 175 17.00 -10.08 -8.37
N LEU A 176 16.83 -9.12 -9.29
CA LEU A 176 17.89 -8.21 -9.73
C LEU A 176 18.21 -7.15 -8.66
N LEU A 177 17.17 -6.62 -8.03
CA LEU A 177 17.28 -5.61 -6.97
C LEU A 177 15.96 -5.49 -6.20
N ALA A 178 16.01 -4.87 -5.01
CA ALA A 178 14.84 -4.41 -4.28
C ALA A 178 15.09 -2.99 -3.74
N ARG A 179 14.06 -2.11 -3.77
CA ARG A 179 14.15 -0.70 -3.37
C ARG A 179 12.84 -0.20 -2.78
N ASN A 180 12.94 0.78 -1.88
CA ASN A 180 11.81 1.57 -1.37
C ASN A 180 11.70 2.87 -2.18
N CYS A 181 10.59 3.10 -2.87
CA CYS A 181 10.38 4.28 -3.69
C CYS A 181 9.36 5.24 -3.06
N HIS A 182 9.77 6.48 -2.81
CA HIS A 182 8.97 7.50 -2.14
C HIS A 182 8.30 8.50 -3.09
N CYS A 183 8.45 8.37 -4.41
CA CYS A 183 7.86 9.34 -5.34
C CYS A 183 6.32 9.37 -5.22
N GLY A 184 5.73 10.52 -5.53
CA GLY A 184 4.28 10.73 -5.43
C GLY A 184 3.44 9.70 -6.21
N ARG A 185 3.94 9.25 -7.39
CA ARG A 185 3.27 8.20 -8.19
C ARG A 185 3.23 6.87 -7.45
N CYS A 186 4.36 6.43 -6.88
CA CYS A 186 4.43 5.20 -6.08
C CYS A 186 3.56 5.28 -4.83
N ARG A 187 3.60 6.40 -4.09
CA ARG A 187 2.76 6.61 -2.91
C ARG A 187 1.28 6.48 -3.24
N LYS A 188 0.81 7.20 -4.27
CA LYS A 188 -0.61 7.16 -4.69
C LYS A 188 -1.01 5.83 -5.31
N ALA A 189 -0.15 5.19 -6.10
CA ALA A 189 -0.43 3.88 -6.66
C ALA A 189 -0.59 2.81 -5.58
N ARG A 190 0.21 2.87 -4.52
CA ARG A 190 0.16 1.96 -3.38
C ARG A 190 -0.75 2.46 -2.26
N SER A 191 -1.16 3.73 -2.29
CA SER A 191 -1.93 4.35 -1.21
C SER A 191 -1.23 4.20 0.15
N ALA A 192 0.11 4.30 0.16
CA ALA A 192 0.99 3.98 1.29
C ALA A 192 2.14 4.98 1.39
N ALA A 193 2.96 4.89 2.44
CA ALA A 193 4.14 5.75 2.67
C ALA A 193 5.14 5.70 1.51
N HIS A 194 5.37 4.52 0.99
CA HIS A 194 6.27 4.23 -0.12
C HIS A 194 5.89 2.92 -0.80
N ALA A 195 6.44 2.65 -1.98
CA ALA A 195 6.38 1.34 -2.59
C ALA A 195 7.67 0.58 -2.28
N SER A 196 7.56 -0.66 -1.80
CA SER A 196 8.68 -1.61 -1.75
C SER A 196 8.54 -2.55 -2.94
N ASN A 197 9.42 -2.38 -3.90
CA ASN A 197 9.40 -3.16 -5.14
C ASN A 197 10.70 -3.93 -5.30
N MET A 198 10.60 -5.16 -5.83
CA MET A 198 11.75 -5.84 -6.39
C MET A 198 11.62 -5.94 -7.91
N ALA A 199 12.74 -5.92 -8.62
CA ALA A 199 12.81 -6.19 -10.03
C ALA A 199 13.33 -7.60 -10.27
N VAL A 200 12.74 -8.30 -11.23
CA VAL A 200 13.17 -9.62 -11.68
C VAL A 200 13.26 -9.62 -13.20
N PRO A 201 14.03 -10.53 -13.84
CA PRO A 201 13.92 -10.75 -15.27
C PRO A 201 12.47 -11.08 -15.65
N ALA A 202 11.99 -10.54 -16.77
CA ALA A 202 10.57 -10.68 -17.16
C ALA A 202 10.17 -12.13 -17.47
N ASP A 203 11.09 -12.94 -17.94
CA ASP A 203 10.92 -14.36 -18.23
C ASP A 203 10.94 -15.25 -16.98
N HIS A 204 11.45 -14.74 -15.86
CA HIS A 204 11.38 -15.42 -14.56
C HIS A 204 10.04 -15.26 -13.86
N LEU A 205 9.16 -14.35 -14.32
CA LEU A 205 7.85 -14.16 -13.72
C LEU A 205 6.75 -14.80 -14.58
N ARG A 206 5.95 -15.65 -13.95
CA ARG A 206 4.83 -16.32 -14.58
C ARG A 206 3.57 -16.16 -13.73
N PHE A 207 2.49 -15.64 -14.33
CA PHE A 207 1.15 -15.71 -13.70
C PHE A 207 0.63 -17.14 -13.80
N THR A 208 0.27 -17.72 -12.65
CA THR A 208 -0.24 -19.09 -12.55
C THR A 208 -1.76 -19.15 -12.58
N SER A 209 -2.41 -18.03 -12.24
CA SER A 209 -3.87 -17.83 -12.40
C SER A 209 -4.21 -16.37 -12.57
N GLY A 210 -5.36 -16.08 -13.15
CA GLY A 210 -5.99 -14.76 -13.21
C GLY A 210 -5.22 -13.71 -14.03
N GLY A 211 -4.43 -14.10 -15.02
CA GLY A 211 -3.75 -13.16 -15.91
C GLY A 211 -4.72 -12.17 -16.59
N ASP A 212 -5.93 -12.62 -16.92
CA ASP A 212 -6.98 -11.82 -17.53
C ASP A 212 -7.71 -10.90 -16.53
N ASP A 213 -7.50 -11.12 -15.24
CA ASP A 213 -8.01 -10.26 -14.15
C ASP A 213 -7.08 -9.11 -13.78
N LEU A 214 -6.06 -8.87 -14.59
CA LEU A 214 -5.14 -7.76 -14.41
C LEU A 214 -5.56 -6.54 -15.22
N ILE A 215 -5.57 -5.38 -14.56
CA ILE A 215 -5.67 -4.08 -15.22
C ILE A 215 -4.35 -3.36 -15.05
N THR A 216 -3.86 -2.77 -16.14
CA THR A 216 -2.65 -1.93 -16.11
C THR A 216 -3.01 -0.50 -16.48
N TYR A 217 -2.83 0.41 -15.53
CA TYR A 217 -2.96 1.85 -15.74
C TYR A 217 -1.59 2.45 -16.04
N LYS A 218 -1.45 3.09 -17.19
CA LYS A 218 -0.28 3.90 -17.55
C LYS A 218 -0.56 5.35 -17.19
N VAL A 219 0.36 5.95 -16.46
CA VAL A 219 0.32 7.41 -16.20
C VAL A 219 0.70 8.11 -17.51
N PRO A 220 -0.15 8.99 -18.06
CA PRO A 220 0.08 9.58 -19.39
C PRO A 220 1.43 10.30 -19.53
N GLU A 221 1.86 10.98 -18.46
CA GLU A 221 3.08 11.80 -18.44
C GLU A 221 4.32 11.01 -17.99
N ALA A 222 4.24 9.68 -17.93
CA ALA A 222 5.33 8.86 -17.41
C ALA A 222 5.80 7.79 -18.39
N ASP A 223 7.02 7.92 -18.88
CA ASP A 223 7.61 6.95 -19.82
C ASP A 223 7.88 5.58 -19.18
N ARG A 224 8.09 5.54 -17.87
CA ARG A 224 8.60 4.37 -17.16
C ARG A 224 7.72 3.94 -15.99
N PHE A 225 6.49 4.45 -15.88
CA PHE A 225 5.61 4.13 -14.76
C PHE A 225 4.28 3.58 -15.23
N ALA A 226 3.93 2.40 -14.74
CA ALA A 226 2.59 1.85 -14.84
C ALA A 226 2.22 1.17 -13.52
N GLN A 227 0.93 1.12 -13.22
CA GLN A 227 0.36 0.42 -12.07
C GLN A 227 -0.48 -0.75 -12.59
N THR A 228 -0.09 -1.97 -12.23
CA THR A 228 -0.88 -3.17 -12.49
C THR A 228 -1.58 -3.61 -11.21
N PHE A 229 -2.84 -3.98 -11.29
CA PHE A 229 -3.65 -4.38 -10.14
C PHE A 229 -4.71 -5.44 -10.51
N CYS A 230 -5.18 -6.18 -9.52
CA CYS A 230 -6.27 -7.14 -9.66
C CYS A 230 -7.60 -6.39 -9.82
N ARG A 231 -8.37 -6.68 -10.90
CA ARG A 231 -9.67 -6.04 -11.14
C ARG A 231 -10.72 -6.34 -10.08
N VAL A 232 -10.57 -7.45 -9.34
CA VAL A 232 -11.53 -7.92 -8.34
C VAL A 232 -11.34 -7.21 -7.00
N CYS A 233 -10.09 -7.13 -6.49
CA CYS A 233 -9.83 -6.64 -5.13
C CYS A 233 -8.90 -5.41 -5.05
N GLY A 234 -8.45 -4.88 -6.18
CA GLY A 234 -7.59 -3.70 -6.23
C GLY A 234 -6.13 -3.93 -5.80
N SER A 235 -5.76 -5.14 -5.37
CA SER A 235 -4.39 -5.42 -4.93
C SER A 235 -3.38 -5.11 -6.00
N SER A 236 -2.31 -4.42 -5.60
CA SER A 236 -1.18 -4.13 -6.49
C SER A 236 -0.46 -5.42 -6.91
N MET A 237 -0.26 -5.60 -8.21
CA MET A 237 0.28 -6.81 -8.82
C MET A 237 1.53 -6.52 -9.66
N PRO A 238 2.32 -7.54 -10.03
CA PRO A 238 3.50 -7.36 -10.86
C PRO A 238 3.19 -6.67 -12.18
N CYS A 239 4.03 -5.69 -12.55
CA CYS A 239 4.00 -5.00 -13.84
C CYS A 239 5.15 -5.50 -14.71
N VAL A 240 4.83 -6.09 -15.87
CA VAL A 240 5.84 -6.66 -16.79
C VAL A 240 6.17 -5.66 -17.89
N TYR A 241 7.40 -5.22 -17.92
CA TYR A 241 7.96 -4.32 -18.94
C TYR A 241 8.76 -5.14 -19.97
N ARG A 242 8.07 -5.81 -20.91
CA ARG A 242 8.67 -6.72 -21.87
C ARG A 242 9.81 -6.09 -22.71
N ALA A 243 9.61 -4.85 -23.17
CA ALA A 243 10.63 -4.13 -23.94
C ALA A 243 11.92 -3.84 -23.15
N ARG A 244 11.87 -3.93 -21.81
CA ARG A 244 13.01 -3.72 -20.91
C ARG A 244 13.54 -5.04 -20.34
N GLY A 245 12.89 -6.17 -20.63
CA GLY A 245 13.25 -7.48 -20.10
C GLY A 245 13.06 -7.63 -18.58
N ILE A 246 12.25 -6.77 -17.92
CA ILE A 246 12.06 -6.79 -16.46
C ILE A 246 10.60 -6.85 -16.07
N ALA A 247 10.33 -7.42 -14.89
CA ALA A 247 9.08 -7.27 -14.17
C ALA A 247 9.34 -6.60 -12.82
N VAL A 248 8.49 -5.64 -12.47
CA VAL A 248 8.51 -4.94 -11.17
C VAL A 248 7.43 -5.54 -10.29
N VAL A 249 7.85 -6.15 -9.18
CA VAL A 249 7.00 -6.93 -8.29
C VAL A 249 6.81 -6.15 -6.98
N PRO A 250 5.54 -5.84 -6.59
CA PRO A 250 5.24 -5.31 -5.26
C PRO A 250 5.57 -6.35 -4.19
N MET A 251 6.51 -6.07 -3.30
CA MET A 251 6.95 -7.05 -2.31
C MET A 251 5.85 -7.42 -1.30
N GLY A 252 4.88 -6.54 -1.06
CA GLY A 252 3.71 -6.85 -0.22
C GLY A 252 2.75 -7.88 -0.80
N ALA A 253 2.81 -8.15 -2.12
CA ALA A 253 2.01 -9.18 -2.78
C ALA A 253 2.60 -10.60 -2.65
N LEU A 254 3.84 -10.72 -2.15
CA LEU A 254 4.51 -12.01 -1.99
C LEU A 254 3.89 -12.85 -0.87
N ASP A 255 3.76 -14.13 -1.13
CA ASP A 255 3.34 -15.17 -0.18
C ASP A 255 4.54 -15.78 0.54
N ASP A 256 5.66 -15.86 -0.14
CA ASP A 256 6.91 -16.42 0.36
C ASP A 256 7.95 -15.32 0.64
N PRO A 257 8.93 -15.55 1.50
CA PRO A 257 10.08 -14.67 1.66
C PRO A 257 10.83 -14.49 0.34
N PRO A 258 11.14 -13.26 -0.10
CA PRO A 258 11.77 -13.00 -1.39
C PRO A 258 13.27 -13.32 -1.47
N GLY A 259 13.91 -13.69 -0.36
CA GLY A 259 15.36 -13.88 -0.31
C GLY A 259 16.18 -12.58 -0.45
N VAL A 260 15.53 -11.42 -0.49
CA VAL A 260 16.15 -10.09 -0.62
C VAL A 260 15.37 -9.09 0.24
N THR A 261 16.08 -8.07 0.72
CA THR A 261 15.49 -6.88 1.37
C THR A 261 15.75 -5.65 0.49
N PRO A 262 14.94 -4.58 0.61
CA PRO A 262 15.27 -3.30 -0.04
C PRO A 262 16.66 -2.82 0.35
N ALA A 263 17.47 -2.42 -0.64
CA ALA A 263 18.85 -1.98 -0.44
C ALA A 263 18.99 -0.47 -0.27
N CYS A 264 17.98 0.32 -0.65
CA CYS A 264 18.00 1.77 -0.54
C CYS A 264 16.60 2.37 -0.62
N HIS A 265 16.51 3.64 -0.26
CA HIS A 265 15.38 4.52 -0.53
C HIS A 265 15.67 5.41 -1.74
N ILE A 266 14.73 5.52 -2.66
CA ILE A 266 14.82 6.38 -3.84
C ILE A 266 13.68 7.40 -3.85
N PHE A 267 13.90 8.55 -4.49
CA PHE A 267 12.97 9.67 -4.56
C PHE A 267 12.57 10.21 -3.18
N VAL A 268 13.53 10.30 -2.25
CA VAL A 268 13.27 10.71 -0.86
C VAL A 268 12.87 12.18 -0.75
N ALA A 269 13.27 13.04 -1.71
CA ALA A 269 12.80 14.42 -1.81
C ALA A 269 11.28 14.54 -1.97
N SER A 270 10.63 13.49 -2.50
CA SER A 270 9.16 13.41 -2.67
C SER A 270 8.45 12.62 -1.56
N ARG A 271 9.18 12.27 -0.48
CA ARG A 271 8.62 11.52 0.66
C ARG A 271 7.40 12.21 1.24
N ALA A 272 6.43 11.40 1.69
CA ALA A 272 5.28 11.92 2.43
C ALA A 272 5.74 12.70 3.67
N PRO A 273 5.23 13.91 3.92
CA PRO A 273 5.69 14.75 5.04
C PRO A 273 5.41 14.14 6.41
N TRP A 274 4.42 13.26 6.49
CA TRP A 274 4.06 12.54 7.72
C TRP A 274 4.89 11.25 7.96
N PHE A 275 5.73 10.83 7.00
CA PHE A 275 6.52 9.60 7.12
C PHE A 275 8.01 9.91 7.36
N THR A 276 8.59 9.27 8.37
CA THR A 276 10.01 9.34 8.68
C THR A 276 10.70 8.04 8.26
N ILE A 277 11.79 8.14 7.51
CA ILE A 277 12.70 7.03 7.26
C ILE A 277 13.57 6.89 8.51
N ALA A 278 13.47 5.77 9.21
CA ALA A 278 14.13 5.55 10.49
C ALA A 278 15.23 4.47 10.42
N ASP A 279 15.38 3.79 9.29
CA ASP A 279 16.46 2.85 9.05
C ASP A 279 17.71 3.55 8.47
N ASP A 280 18.83 2.83 8.42
CA ASP A 280 20.13 3.31 7.97
C ASP A 280 20.41 3.01 6.48
N LEU A 281 19.38 2.63 5.70
CA LEU A 281 19.57 2.35 4.27
C LEU A 281 19.96 3.64 3.52
N PRO A 282 20.80 3.54 2.49
CA PRO A 282 21.12 4.66 1.62
C PRO A 282 19.89 5.37 1.09
N GLN A 283 19.88 6.70 1.13
CA GLN A 283 18.78 7.55 0.69
C GLN A 283 19.23 8.38 -0.52
N HIS A 284 18.44 8.34 -1.59
CA HIS A 284 18.73 9.07 -2.83
C HIS A 284 17.52 9.94 -3.21
N ASP A 285 17.77 11.19 -3.58
CA ASP A 285 16.72 12.12 -4.02
C ASP A 285 16.06 11.68 -5.33
N GLU A 286 16.78 10.93 -6.16
CA GLU A 286 16.32 10.28 -7.38
C GLU A 286 16.79 8.82 -7.42
N TYR A 287 17.22 8.33 -8.58
CA TYR A 287 17.89 7.03 -8.71
C TYR A 287 19.34 7.10 -8.21
N PRO A 288 19.91 6.00 -7.71
CA PRO A 288 21.35 5.91 -7.47
C PRO A 288 22.15 6.22 -8.75
N PRO A 289 23.36 6.77 -8.63
CA PRO A 289 24.19 7.14 -9.81
C PRO A 289 24.42 5.99 -10.79
N ASP A 290 24.49 4.75 -10.30
CA ASP A 290 24.81 3.54 -11.09
C ASP A 290 23.54 2.70 -11.45
N ALA A 291 22.34 3.29 -11.50
CA ALA A 291 21.06 2.58 -11.65
C ALA A 291 20.53 2.54 -13.09
#